data_e050b1671da024cabfe85f93120cdf90
#
_entry.id   e050b1671da024cabfe85f93120cdf90
#
_cell.length_a   1.000
_cell.length_b   1.000
_cell.length_c   1.000
_cell.angle_alpha   90.00
_cell.angle_beta   90.00
_cell.angle_gamma   90.00
#
_symmetry.space_group_name_H-M   'P 1'
#
loop_
_entity.id
_entity.type
_entity.pdbx_description
1 polymer ?
#
loop_
_entity_poly.entity_id
_entity_poly.type
_entity_poly.pdbx_seq_one_letter_code
_entity_poly.pdbx_strand_id
1 'polypeptide(L)'
;FTTSQIKGSSCIVEYFEPLASTGLGMFTITGLGHAYRFVGEAKAQDCEVDVNCVPEGTGQTAQRDGAVRISVKEGTLLGWCSGSLINNRAQDCKAYYLTAFHCGVNASTADFTAWKFYFKYQRSGCDSGAASTGSSVTGCVKRGDSNDGGGNTGSDFLLLEGEDAIPTSYNPYWYGWDANNTNPGSGVRCIHHPNGDEKKISTVNTIQSSSAWNGIQAQTHWRVTWAGTTNGWGVTEGGSSGSSIYNSSGLIVGTLTGGGSYCNSVQPNGQLQPDYYGKLSYHWESNGGPASDDLKNFLDPNNTGLKVMTGSYGPCGTLGMDDADGFEAPGVSPNPADGQVNITLPEGLKDASRIDVLDLSGRLVVSMRIGTDNTKL
;
A
#
# COMPACT_ATOMS: atom_id res chain seq x y z
N PHE A 1 -21.38 -8.21 -2.24
CA PHE A 1 -21.37 -7.22 -1.16
C PHE A 1 -21.11 -7.92 0.18
N THR A 2 -20.14 -7.43 0.93
CA THR A 2 -19.81 -7.91 2.28
C THR A 2 -19.93 -6.76 3.27
N THR A 3 -20.64 -6.96 4.37
CA THR A 3 -20.75 -5.95 5.43
C THR A 3 -19.43 -5.81 6.18
N SER A 4 -19.24 -4.68 6.85
CA SER A 4 -18.24 -4.59 7.92
C SER A 4 -18.65 -5.47 9.10
N GLN A 5 -17.73 -5.68 10.04
CA GLN A 5 -18.05 -6.42 11.27
C GLN A 5 -19.17 -5.74 12.04
N ILE A 6 -20.15 -6.53 12.47
CA ILE A 6 -21.27 -6.10 13.29
C ILE A 6 -21.05 -6.68 14.69
N LYS A 7 -20.94 -5.80 15.71
CA LYS A 7 -20.80 -6.21 17.10
C LYS A 7 -22.12 -6.73 17.65
N GLY A 8 -22.07 -7.82 18.41
CA GLY A 8 -23.24 -8.39 19.09
C GLY A 8 -23.46 -9.86 18.75
N SER A 9 -24.41 -10.47 19.44
CA SER A 9 -24.79 -11.87 19.25
C SER A 9 -25.88 -12.05 18.17
N SER A 10 -26.41 -10.95 17.65
CA SER A 10 -27.46 -10.95 16.61
C SER A 10 -27.36 -9.67 15.80
N CYS A 11 -27.85 -9.70 14.57
CA CYS A 11 -27.99 -8.52 13.72
C CYS A 11 -29.36 -8.58 13.00
N ILE A 12 -29.83 -7.42 12.56
CA ILE A 12 -31.02 -7.28 11.74
C ILE A 12 -30.55 -6.88 10.34
N VAL A 13 -31.00 -7.61 9.35
CA VAL A 13 -30.81 -7.24 7.94
C VAL A 13 -32.09 -6.56 7.48
N GLU A 14 -31.98 -5.29 7.09
CA GLU A 14 -33.07 -4.52 6.51
C GLU A 14 -32.86 -4.39 5.01
N TYR A 15 -33.88 -4.78 4.25
CA TYR A 15 -33.90 -4.58 2.82
C TYR A 15 -34.98 -3.52 2.50
N PHE A 16 -34.55 -2.42 1.94
CA PHE A 16 -35.42 -1.34 1.49
C PHE A 16 -35.59 -1.39 -0.02
N GLU A 17 -36.84 -1.49 -0.47
CA GLU A 17 -37.16 -1.46 -1.87
C GLU A 17 -38.00 -0.21 -2.18
N PRO A 18 -37.52 0.71 -3.02
CA PRO A 18 -38.30 1.88 -3.43
C PRO A 18 -39.58 1.47 -4.14
N LEU A 19 -40.71 2.18 -3.89
CA LEU A 19 -42.02 1.88 -4.46
C LEU A 19 -42.00 1.72 -5.99
N ALA A 20 -41.19 2.52 -6.68
CA ALA A 20 -41.05 2.45 -8.13
C ALA A 20 -40.28 1.20 -8.62
N SER A 21 -39.62 0.48 -7.74
CA SER A 21 -38.81 -0.72 -8.03
C SER A 21 -39.36 -1.97 -7.34
N THR A 22 -40.55 -1.91 -6.77
CA THR A 22 -41.16 -3.01 -6.00
C THR A 22 -41.20 -4.31 -6.83
N GLY A 23 -40.60 -5.37 -6.29
CA GLY A 23 -40.53 -6.69 -6.92
C GLY A 23 -39.43 -6.85 -7.98
N LEU A 24 -38.59 -5.83 -8.21
CA LEU A 24 -37.49 -5.90 -9.18
C LEU A 24 -36.15 -6.30 -8.53
N GLY A 25 -36.05 -6.16 -7.21
CA GLY A 25 -34.85 -6.51 -6.46
C GLY A 25 -34.98 -7.85 -5.73
N MET A 26 -33.89 -8.60 -5.70
CA MET A 26 -33.74 -9.78 -4.83
C MET A 26 -32.37 -9.74 -4.22
N PHE A 27 -32.27 -10.13 -2.96
CA PHE A 27 -30.99 -10.37 -2.33
C PHE A 27 -30.97 -11.76 -1.69
N THR A 28 -29.81 -12.35 -1.62
CA THR A 28 -29.59 -13.63 -0.97
C THR A 28 -28.44 -13.49 0.01
N ILE A 29 -28.65 -13.94 1.24
CA ILE A 29 -27.55 -14.07 2.21
C ILE A 29 -26.81 -15.38 1.85
N THR A 30 -25.61 -15.23 1.29
CA THR A 30 -24.79 -16.36 0.85
C THR A 30 -23.93 -16.94 1.97
N GLY A 31 -23.73 -16.21 3.05
CA GLY A 31 -22.95 -16.66 4.18
C GLY A 31 -23.01 -15.70 5.36
N LEU A 32 -22.71 -16.23 6.53
CA LEU A 32 -22.54 -15.50 7.78
C LEU A 32 -21.22 -15.94 8.42
N GLY A 33 -20.30 -15.00 8.61
CA GLY A 33 -19.08 -15.24 9.38
C GLY A 33 -19.31 -14.96 10.85
N HIS A 34 -19.19 -15.97 11.70
CA HIS A 34 -19.26 -15.81 13.16
C HIS A 34 -17.85 -15.79 13.74
N ALA A 35 -17.48 -14.67 14.37
CA ALA A 35 -16.20 -14.56 15.06
C ALA A 35 -16.23 -15.39 16.36
N TYR A 36 -15.42 -16.41 16.45
CA TYR A 36 -15.26 -17.26 17.66
C TYR A 36 -13.98 -16.93 18.44
N ARG A 37 -13.12 -16.07 17.88
CA ARG A 37 -11.96 -15.46 18.56
C ARG A 37 -12.00 -13.97 18.27
N PHE A 38 -11.90 -13.17 19.26
CA PHE A 38 -11.75 -11.70 19.38
C PHE A 38 -11.50 -10.91 18.07
N VAL A 39 -12.34 -11.06 17.07
CA VAL A 39 -12.20 -10.35 15.78
C VAL A 39 -12.55 -8.85 15.91
N GLY A 40 -13.17 -8.44 17.01
CA GLY A 40 -13.60 -7.07 17.25
C GLY A 40 -12.94 -6.37 18.44
N GLU A 41 -12.11 -7.10 19.21
CA GLU A 41 -11.41 -6.59 20.39
C GLU A 41 -9.95 -7.06 20.46
N ALA A 42 -9.46 -7.76 19.44
CA ALA A 42 -8.06 -8.08 19.31
C ALA A 42 -7.31 -6.76 19.15
N LYS A 43 -6.61 -6.36 20.20
CA LYS A 43 -5.71 -5.22 20.18
C LYS A 43 -4.31 -5.71 19.88
N ALA A 44 -3.56 -4.89 19.18
CA ALA A 44 -2.11 -4.99 19.15
C ALA A 44 -1.57 -4.94 20.60
N GLN A 45 -0.43 -5.57 20.82
CA GLN A 45 0.20 -5.54 22.13
C GLN A 45 0.79 -4.16 22.46
N ASP A 46 1.05 -3.90 23.73
CA ASP A 46 1.41 -2.58 24.26
C ASP A 46 2.72 -1.99 23.72
N CYS A 47 3.56 -2.77 23.05
CA CYS A 47 4.78 -2.25 22.43
C CYS A 47 4.56 -1.66 21.05
N GLU A 48 3.38 -1.83 20.48
CA GLU A 48 3.04 -1.34 19.16
C GLU A 48 2.77 0.16 19.18
N VAL A 49 3.32 0.86 18.19
CA VAL A 49 3.28 2.33 18.13
C VAL A 49 2.18 2.76 17.16
N ASP A 50 1.24 3.58 17.64
CA ASP A 50 0.22 4.16 16.76
C ASP A 50 0.86 5.00 15.65
N VAL A 51 0.34 4.88 14.43
CA VAL A 51 0.89 5.55 13.24
C VAL A 51 0.92 7.08 13.35
N ASN A 52 0.16 7.67 14.27
CA ASN A 52 0.11 9.10 14.56
C ASN A 52 1.02 9.55 15.70
N CYS A 53 1.78 8.65 16.31
CA CYS A 53 2.73 9.01 17.35
C CYS A 53 3.94 9.78 16.79
N VAL A 54 4.43 10.73 17.57
CA VAL A 54 5.62 11.53 17.25
C VAL A 54 6.79 11.02 18.11
N PRO A 55 7.96 10.75 17.54
CA PRO A 55 8.42 11.13 16.20
C PRO A 55 8.14 10.11 15.08
N GLU A 56 7.70 8.89 15.38
CA GLU A 56 7.67 7.75 14.45
C GLU A 56 6.81 8.04 13.21
N GLY A 57 5.61 8.59 13.40
CA GLY A 57 4.66 8.92 12.33
C GLY A 57 4.91 10.25 11.63
N THR A 58 5.92 11.01 12.08
CA THR A 58 6.22 12.31 11.47
C THR A 58 6.68 12.15 10.02
N GLY A 59 6.05 12.89 9.10
CA GLY A 59 6.35 12.83 7.68
C GLY A 59 5.86 11.57 6.96
N GLN A 60 5.06 10.71 7.62
CA GLN A 60 4.59 9.43 7.06
C GLN A 60 3.15 9.51 6.53
N THR A 61 2.61 10.70 6.28
CA THR A 61 1.20 10.89 5.87
C THR A 61 0.87 10.14 4.59
N ALA A 62 1.70 10.23 3.57
CA ALA A 62 1.49 9.55 2.29
C ALA A 62 1.47 8.03 2.48
N GLN A 63 2.49 7.47 3.14
CA GLN A 63 2.61 6.04 3.39
C GLN A 63 1.46 5.52 4.25
N ARG A 64 1.03 6.32 5.25
CA ARG A 64 -0.12 6.02 6.07
C ARG A 64 -1.42 5.93 5.27
N ASP A 65 -1.61 6.84 4.29
CA ASP A 65 -2.81 6.88 3.45
C ASP A 65 -2.86 5.74 2.42
N GLY A 66 -1.71 5.16 2.07
CA GLY A 66 -1.61 4.03 1.15
C GLY A 66 -1.63 2.65 1.81
N ALA A 67 -1.37 2.54 3.12
CA ALA A 67 -1.43 1.27 3.84
C ALA A 67 -2.88 0.89 4.16
N VAL A 68 -3.25 -0.38 3.95
CA VAL A 68 -4.61 -0.89 4.15
C VAL A 68 -4.64 -2.09 5.09
N ARG A 69 -5.70 -2.19 5.90
CA ARG A 69 -6.07 -3.43 6.59
C ARG A 69 -6.91 -4.27 5.65
N ILE A 70 -6.64 -5.56 5.57
CA ILE A 70 -7.35 -6.49 4.69
C ILE A 70 -8.10 -7.51 5.55
N SER A 71 -9.43 -7.59 5.38
CA SER A 71 -10.20 -8.73 5.85
C SER A 71 -10.15 -9.80 4.78
N VAL A 72 -9.53 -10.91 5.10
CA VAL A 72 -9.35 -12.04 4.19
C VAL A 72 -10.38 -13.13 4.47
N LYS A 73 -10.82 -13.80 3.41
CA LYS A 73 -11.70 -14.96 3.47
C LYS A 73 -11.03 -16.11 2.73
N GLU A 74 -10.98 -17.28 3.36
CA GLU A 74 -10.59 -18.55 2.75
C GLU A 74 -11.61 -19.63 3.12
N GLY A 75 -12.46 -19.99 2.18
CA GLY A 75 -13.55 -20.92 2.45
C GLY A 75 -14.47 -20.43 3.57
N THR A 76 -14.43 -21.08 4.72
CA THR A 76 -15.21 -20.72 5.92
C THR A 76 -14.42 -19.88 6.94
N LEU A 77 -13.14 -19.64 6.69
CA LEU A 77 -12.28 -18.90 7.60
C LEU A 77 -12.26 -17.41 7.23
N LEU A 78 -12.22 -16.59 8.27
CA LEU A 78 -12.00 -15.15 8.15
C LEU A 78 -10.77 -14.77 8.98
N GLY A 79 -9.96 -13.87 8.46
CA GLY A 79 -8.73 -13.42 9.11
C GLY A 79 -8.37 -11.99 8.73
N TRP A 80 -7.22 -11.57 9.20
CA TRP A 80 -6.63 -10.26 8.93
C TRP A 80 -5.28 -10.40 8.26
N CYS A 81 -5.06 -9.53 7.29
CA CYS A 81 -3.76 -9.22 6.74
C CYS A 81 -3.63 -7.70 6.58
N SER A 82 -2.45 -7.27 6.26
CA SER A 82 -2.11 -5.90 5.88
C SER A 82 -1.69 -5.87 4.41
N GLY A 83 -1.74 -4.70 3.80
CA GLY A 83 -1.27 -4.51 2.44
C GLY A 83 -1.03 -3.05 2.13
N SER A 84 -0.62 -2.78 0.91
CA SER A 84 -0.35 -1.44 0.42
C SER A 84 -0.95 -1.24 -0.96
N LEU A 85 -1.63 -0.10 -1.14
CA LEU A 85 -2.04 0.35 -2.46
C LEU A 85 -0.80 0.77 -3.22
N ILE A 86 -0.51 0.14 -4.37
CA ILE A 86 0.74 0.32 -5.10
C ILE A 86 0.50 0.88 -6.50
N ASN A 87 1.35 1.82 -6.92
CA ASN A 87 1.28 2.47 -8.21
C ASN A 87 1.87 1.60 -9.34
N ASN A 88 1.45 1.85 -10.55
CA ASN A 88 2.03 1.26 -11.75
C ASN A 88 2.51 2.35 -12.73
N ARG A 89 3.37 1.98 -13.66
CA ARG A 89 3.96 2.90 -14.65
C ARG A 89 2.93 3.48 -15.63
N ALA A 90 1.79 2.83 -15.82
CA ALA A 90 0.70 3.38 -16.63
C ALA A 90 -0.04 4.53 -15.92
N GLN A 91 0.14 4.68 -14.62
CA GLN A 91 -0.52 5.69 -13.78
C GLN A 91 -2.04 5.77 -14.01
N ASP A 92 -2.66 4.61 -14.14
CA ASP A 92 -4.06 4.44 -14.56
C ASP A 92 -5.04 4.33 -13.38
N CYS A 93 -4.58 4.61 -12.16
CA CYS A 93 -5.33 4.50 -10.90
C CYS A 93 -5.95 3.12 -10.63
N LYS A 94 -5.46 2.08 -11.25
CA LYS A 94 -5.86 0.74 -10.85
C LYS A 94 -5.65 0.54 -9.36
N ALA A 95 -6.64 -0.05 -8.73
CA ALA A 95 -6.59 -0.35 -7.31
C ALA A 95 -5.75 -1.62 -7.07
N TYR A 96 -4.44 -1.54 -7.33
CA TYR A 96 -3.53 -2.64 -7.05
C TYR A 96 -3.16 -2.66 -5.57
N TYR A 97 -3.44 -3.80 -4.91
CA TYR A 97 -3.04 -4.06 -3.53
C TYR A 97 -1.96 -5.12 -3.50
N LEU A 98 -0.80 -4.75 -2.97
CA LEU A 98 0.31 -5.68 -2.73
C LEU A 98 0.19 -6.20 -1.29
N THR A 99 0.21 -7.52 -1.13
CA THR A 99 0.16 -8.24 0.15
C THR A 99 0.98 -9.52 0.07
N ALA A 100 0.86 -10.43 1.05
CA ALA A 100 1.54 -11.71 1.08
C ALA A 100 0.71 -12.82 0.43
N PHE A 101 1.37 -13.76 -0.24
CA PHE A 101 0.72 -14.92 -0.86
C PHE A 101 0.03 -15.82 0.16
N HIS A 102 0.66 -16.02 1.32
CA HIS A 102 0.06 -16.85 2.38
C HIS A 102 -1.26 -16.27 2.94
N CYS A 103 -1.58 -14.99 2.71
CA CYS A 103 -2.88 -14.41 3.07
C CYS A 103 -4.04 -14.98 2.26
N GLY A 104 -3.78 -15.55 1.09
CA GLY A 104 -4.80 -16.06 0.18
C GLY A 104 -4.40 -17.33 -0.55
N VAL A 105 -3.49 -18.11 0.02
CA VAL A 105 -2.95 -19.33 -0.62
C VAL A 105 -4.03 -20.34 -1.00
N ASN A 106 -5.11 -20.42 -0.22
CA ASN A 106 -6.24 -21.31 -0.47
C ASN A 106 -7.52 -20.57 -0.86
N ALA A 107 -7.45 -19.24 -1.07
CA ALA A 107 -8.62 -18.45 -1.43
C ALA A 107 -9.07 -18.79 -2.86
N SER A 108 -10.35 -19.13 -3.00
CA SER A 108 -10.99 -19.27 -4.30
C SER A 108 -11.32 -17.90 -4.92
N THR A 109 -11.62 -17.88 -6.21
CA THR A 109 -12.11 -16.66 -6.88
C THR A 109 -13.34 -16.08 -6.17
N ALA A 110 -14.23 -16.93 -5.68
CA ALA A 110 -15.41 -16.49 -4.92
C ALA A 110 -15.03 -15.93 -3.53
N ASP A 111 -13.93 -16.38 -2.93
CA ASP A 111 -13.46 -15.80 -1.67
C ASP A 111 -12.92 -14.39 -1.88
N PHE A 112 -12.16 -14.14 -2.94
CA PHE A 112 -11.62 -12.82 -3.25
C PHE A 112 -12.70 -11.74 -3.44
N THR A 113 -13.89 -12.09 -3.94
CA THR A 113 -15.01 -11.12 -4.06
C THR A 113 -15.55 -10.67 -2.69
N ALA A 114 -15.22 -11.37 -1.61
CA ALA A 114 -15.61 -11.03 -0.25
C ALA A 114 -14.49 -10.34 0.56
N TRP A 115 -13.28 -10.26 0.02
CA TRP A 115 -12.19 -9.56 0.69
C TRP A 115 -12.51 -8.07 0.81
N LYS A 116 -12.08 -7.46 1.93
CA LYS A 116 -12.38 -6.06 2.21
C LYS A 116 -11.15 -5.30 2.62
N PHE A 117 -10.98 -4.13 1.99
CA PHE A 117 -9.82 -3.26 2.16
C PHE A 117 -10.24 -2.01 2.91
N TYR A 118 -9.69 -1.82 4.13
CA TYR A 118 -10.00 -0.69 4.98
C TYR A 118 -8.90 0.34 4.89
N PHE A 119 -9.26 1.53 4.44
CA PHE A 119 -8.42 2.71 4.45
C PHE A 119 -8.61 3.46 5.77
N LYS A 120 -7.58 4.19 6.20
CA LYS A 120 -7.66 5.10 7.37
C LYS A 120 -8.18 4.45 8.67
N TYR A 121 -8.09 3.13 8.79
CA TYR A 121 -8.41 2.46 10.03
C TYR A 121 -7.28 2.68 11.05
N GLN A 122 -7.31 3.84 11.66
CA GLN A 122 -6.29 4.36 12.57
C GLN A 122 -6.93 5.29 13.60
N ARG A 123 -6.29 5.44 14.75
CA ARG A 123 -6.68 6.45 15.72
C ARG A 123 -6.42 7.86 15.18
N SER A 124 -7.10 8.86 15.71
CA SER A 124 -6.88 10.25 15.33
C SER A 124 -5.60 10.85 15.95
N GLY A 125 -5.11 10.28 17.03
CA GLY A 125 -3.89 10.70 17.74
C GLY A 125 -3.08 9.52 18.22
N CYS A 126 -1.93 9.80 18.86
CA CYS A 126 -1.12 8.81 19.54
C CYS A 126 -1.88 8.30 20.76
N ASP A 127 -2.11 7.01 20.87
CA ASP A 127 -2.86 6.31 21.92
C ASP A 127 -4.23 6.92 22.26
N SER A 128 -4.80 7.68 21.33
CA SER A 128 -6.03 8.43 21.58
C SER A 128 -6.95 8.50 20.38
N GLY A 129 -8.25 8.64 20.63
CA GLY A 129 -9.29 8.66 19.63
C GLY A 129 -9.73 7.26 19.18
N ALA A 130 -10.74 7.21 18.35
CA ALA A 130 -11.31 5.98 17.80
C ALA A 130 -10.99 5.87 16.31
N ALA A 131 -10.76 4.66 15.84
CA ALA A 131 -10.65 4.36 14.42
C ALA A 131 -12.04 4.18 13.79
N SER A 132 -12.15 4.53 12.51
CA SER A 132 -13.37 4.35 11.72
C SER A 132 -13.20 3.27 10.66
N THR A 133 -14.19 2.40 10.53
CA THR A 133 -14.27 1.38 9.48
C THR A 133 -15.04 1.87 8.24
N GLY A 134 -15.44 3.13 8.20
CA GLY A 134 -16.28 3.69 7.14
C GLY A 134 -15.60 3.81 5.76
N SER A 135 -14.26 3.92 5.73
CA SER A 135 -13.50 4.03 4.48
C SER A 135 -13.05 2.64 4.01
N SER A 136 -13.89 1.92 3.32
CA SER A 136 -13.55 0.56 2.83
C SER A 136 -14.18 0.25 1.48
N VAL A 137 -13.49 -0.58 0.68
CA VAL A 137 -13.98 -1.17 -0.57
C VAL A 137 -13.98 -2.69 -0.44
N THR A 138 -14.77 -3.37 -1.27
CA THR A 138 -14.94 -4.82 -1.19
C THR A 138 -14.76 -5.44 -2.57
N GLY A 139 -14.20 -6.63 -2.60
CA GLY A 139 -14.00 -7.40 -3.83
C GLY A 139 -12.66 -7.09 -4.50
N CYS A 140 -12.01 -8.15 -4.94
CA CYS A 140 -10.79 -8.06 -5.73
C CYS A 140 -10.62 -9.29 -6.63
N VAL A 141 -9.74 -9.14 -7.59
CA VAL A 141 -9.29 -10.20 -8.48
C VAL A 141 -7.79 -10.42 -8.28
N LYS A 142 -7.37 -11.66 -8.18
CA LYS A 142 -5.95 -12.02 -8.16
C LYS A 142 -5.32 -11.71 -9.51
N ARG A 143 -4.17 -11.05 -9.52
CA ARG A 143 -3.41 -10.70 -10.72
C ARG A 143 -2.10 -11.47 -10.83
N GLY A 144 -1.27 -11.41 -9.80
CA GLY A 144 0.00 -12.11 -9.76
C GLY A 144 0.30 -12.64 -8.37
N ASP A 145 1.13 -13.65 -8.31
CA ASP A 145 1.59 -14.22 -7.04
C ASP A 145 2.93 -14.95 -7.17
N SER A 146 3.53 -15.26 -6.04
CA SER A 146 4.80 -15.99 -5.99
C SER A 146 4.64 -17.49 -6.19
N ASN A 147 3.45 -18.04 -6.02
CA ASN A 147 3.14 -19.49 -6.07
C ASN A 147 4.17 -20.36 -5.33
N ASP A 148 4.58 -19.94 -4.15
CA ASP A 148 5.74 -20.47 -3.42
C ASP A 148 5.40 -21.10 -2.07
N GLY A 149 4.11 -21.36 -1.84
CA GLY A 149 3.63 -21.93 -0.58
C GLY A 149 3.79 -21.01 0.64
N GLY A 150 3.76 -19.69 0.42
CA GLY A 150 3.89 -18.69 1.48
C GLY A 150 5.34 -18.45 1.92
N GLY A 151 6.22 -18.20 0.96
CA GLY A 151 7.64 -17.88 1.19
C GLY A 151 8.53 -19.12 1.34
N ASN A 152 8.02 -20.32 1.16
CA ASN A 152 8.82 -21.54 1.32
C ASN A 152 9.91 -21.68 0.26
N THR A 153 9.62 -21.28 -0.98
CA THR A 153 10.54 -21.39 -2.12
C THR A 153 10.72 -20.11 -2.90
N GLY A 154 10.11 -19.00 -2.45
CA GLY A 154 10.14 -17.70 -3.11
C GLY A 154 10.01 -16.56 -2.13
N SER A 155 9.31 -15.51 -2.51
CA SER A 155 9.25 -14.23 -1.78
C SER A 155 7.88 -13.87 -1.21
N ASP A 156 6.89 -14.76 -1.32
CA ASP A 156 5.60 -14.64 -0.64
C ASP A 156 4.81 -13.37 -1.00
N PHE A 157 4.63 -13.08 -2.29
CA PHE A 157 3.81 -11.94 -2.69
C PHE A 157 2.47 -12.36 -3.33
N LEU A 158 1.48 -11.51 -3.15
CA LEU A 158 0.19 -11.56 -3.81
C LEU A 158 -0.18 -10.15 -4.27
N LEU A 159 -0.46 -10.01 -5.56
CA LEU A 159 -1.00 -8.79 -6.15
C LEU A 159 -2.48 -8.97 -6.46
N LEU A 160 -3.29 -8.08 -5.95
CA LEU A 160 -4.73 -8.03 -6.14
C LEU A 160 -5.10 -6.74 -6.87
N GLU A 161 -6.15 -6.80 -7.69
CA GLU A 161 -6.80 -5.60 -8.26
C GLU A 161 -8.22 -5.51 -7.70
N GLY A 162 -8.55 -4.39 -7.07
CA GLY A 162 -9.89 -4.12 -6.56
C GLY A 162 -10.93 -4.07 -7.68
N GLU A 163 -12.13 -4.60 -7.41
CA GLU A 163 -13.24 -4.58 -8.37
C GLU A 163 -13.84 -3.17 -8.51
N ASP A 164 -13.82 -2.40 -7.43
CA ASP A 164 -14.35 -1.04 -7.40
C ASP A 164 -13.25 0.02 -7.39
N ALA A 165 -13.51 1.17 -8.00
CA ALA A 165 -12.66 2.33 -7.86
C ALA A 165 -12.66 2.83 -6.40
N ILE A 166 -11.48 3.26 -5.93
CA ILE A 166 -11.35 3.80 -4.58
C ILE A 166 -11.95 5.22 -4.56
N PRO A 167 -12.94 5.51 -3.67
CA PRO A 167 -13.50 6.84 -3.56
C PRO A 167 -12.42 7.89 -3.26
N THR A 168 -12.42 9.00 -3.99
CA THR A 168 -11.47 10.10 -3.81
C THR A 168 -11.52 10.71 -2.40
N SER A 169 -12.70 10.64 -1.74
CA SER A 169 -12.87 11.06 -0.34
C SER A 169 -12.03 10.28 0.66
N TYR A 170 -11.54 9.10 0.29
CA TYR A 170 -10.61 8.34 1.12
C TYR A 170 -9.18 8.91 1.05
N ASN A 171 -8.91 9.84 0.10
CA ASN A 171 -7.60 10.41 -0.16
C ASN A 171 -6.53 9.31 -0.28
N PRO A 172 -6.72 8.33 -1.17
CA PRO A 172 -5.80 7.20 -1.28
C PRO A 172 -4.46 7.63 -1.86
N TYR A 173 -3.40 7.06 -1.32
CA TYR A 173 -2.05 7.23 -1.84
C TYR A 173 -1.57 5.93 -2.46
N TRP A 174 -1.17 5.96 -3.71
CA TRP A 174 -0.52 4.85 -4.38
C TRP A 174 0.97 4.91 -4.08
N TYR A 175 1.47 3.93 -3.33
CA TYR A 175 2.89 3.85 -3.02
C TYR A 175 3.75 3.75 -4.28
N GLY A 176 4.88 4.43 -4.27
CA GLY A 176 6.00 4.11 -5.16
C GLY A 176 6.73 2.85 -4.71
N TRP A 177 7.64 2.40 -5.54
CA TRP A 177 8.38 1.17 -5.29
C TRP A 177 9.81 1.23 -5.85
N ASP A 178 10.68 0.40 -5.28
CA ASP A 178 12.05 0.18 -5.73
C ASP A 178 12.30 -1.33 -5.83
N ALA A 179 12.35 -1.83 -7.07
CA ALA A 179 12.61 -3.23 -7.40
C ALA A 179 14.09 -3.54 -7.59
N ASN A 180 15.01 -2.64 -7.24
CA ASN A 180 16.43 -2.94 -7.22
C ASN A 180 16.76 -3.83 -6.01
N ASN A 181 17.71 -4.75 -6.20
CA ASN A 181 18.23 -5.60 -5.12
C ASN A 181 19.34 -4.89 -4.32
N THR A 182 19.13 -3.62 -4.01
CA THR A 182 20.06 -2.81 -3.22
C THR A 182 19.55 -2.72 -1.80
N ASN A 183 20.45 -2.85 -0.82
CA ASN A 183 20.09 -2.68 0.58
C ASN A 183 19.49 -1.29 0.78
N PRO A 184 18.26 -1.17 1.30
CA PRO A 184 17.58 0.11 1.44
C PRO A 184 18.19 1.05 2.51
N GLY A 185 19.17 0.59 3.26
CA GLY A 185 19.89 1.42 4.23
C GLY A 185 19.12 1.69 5.51
N SER A 186 19.30 2.88 6.07
CA SER A 186 18.62 3.34 7.29
C SER A 186 17.31 4.06 6.97
N GLY A 187 16.47 4.25 8.01
CA GLY A 187 15.20 4.96 7.87
C GLY A 187 14.07 4.14 7.28
N VAL A 188 14.27 2.83 7.12
CA VAL A 188 13.23 1.90 6.69
C VAL A 188 12.15 1.80 7.76
N ARG A 189 10.88 1.77 7.34
CA ARG A 189 9.71 1.65 8.21
C ARG A 189 8.71 0.67 7.63
N CYS A 190 7.80 0.22 8.52
CA CYS A 190 6.62 -0.55 8.16
C CYS A 190 5.39 0.14 8.73
N ILE A 191 4.30 0.20 7.97
CA ILE A 191 2.98 0.55 8.46
C ILE A 191 2.07 -0.66 8.26
N HIS A 192 1.42 -1.13 9.35
CA HIS A 192 0.73 -2.40 9.39
C HIS A 192 -0.48 -2.39 10.34
N HIS A 193 -1.19 -3.52 10.39
CA HIS A 193 -2.37 -3.74 11.23
C HIS A 193 -2.19 -5.02 12.07
N PRO A 194 -1.35 -4.99 13.12
CA PRO A 194 -1.12 -6.14 13.98
C PRO A 194 -2.43 -6.56 14.65
N ASN A 195 -2.72 -7.86 14.67
CA ASN A 195 -3.99 -8.46 15.11
C ASN A 195 -5.25 -7.87 14.45
N GLY A 196 -5.11 -7.19 13.29
CA GLY A 196 -6.19 -6.44 12.67
C GLY A 196 -6.59 -5.17 13.44
N ASP A 197 -5.76 -4.71 14.37
CA ASP A 197 -5.95 -3.49 15.15
C ASP A 197 -5.75 -2.23 14.29
N GLU A 198 -5.94 -1.09 14.90
CA GLU A 198 -5.66 0.20 14.30
C GLU A 198 -4.23 0.25 13.76
N LYS A 199 -4.05 1.05 12.75
CA LYS A 199 -2.79 1.19 12.03
C LYS A 199 -1.63 1.56 12.96
N LYS A 200 -0.57 0.78 12.88
CA LYS A 200 0.67 0.93 13.65
C LYS A 200 1.86 1.21 12.74
N ILE A 201 2.94 1.71 13.33
CA ILE A 201 4.20 1.97 12.64
C ILE A 201 5.36 1.33 13.39
N SER A 202 6.21 0.62 12.68
CA SER A 202 7.42 0.00 13.20
C SER A 202 8.64 0.54 12.47
N THR A 203 9.69 0.88 13.22
CA THR A 203 10.94 1.42 12.69
C THR A 203 12.00 0.33 12.66
N VAL A 204 12.61 0.12 11.50
CA VAL A 204 13.64 -0.89 11.33
C VAL A 204 14.94 -0.42 11.96
N ASN A 205 15.53 -1.29 12.77
CA ASN A 205 16.86 -1.09 13.38
C ASN A 205 17.96 -1.59 12.45
N THR A 206 17.86 -2.85 12.00
CA THR A 206 18.81 -3.45 11.07
C THR A 206 18.07 -4.09 9.90
N ILE A 207 18.65 -3.99 8.72
CA ILE A 207 18.17 -4.66 7.53
C ILE A 207 19.33 -5.30 6.78
N GLN A 208 19.17 -6.55 6.41
CA GLN A 208 20.17 -7.30 5.65
C GLN A 208 19.50 -8.31 4.72
N SER A 209 20.20 -8.66 3.66
CA SER A 209 19.76 -9.72 2.77
C SER A 209 19.83 -11.07 3.49
N SER A 210 18.81 -11.89 3.31
CA SER A 210 18.73 -13.21 3.93
C SER A 210 18.20 -14.24 2.95
N SER A 211 18.38 -15.51 3.28
CA SER A 211 17.64 -16.60 2.64
C SER A 211 16.16 -16.48 2.92
N ALA A 212 15.37 -17.32 2.24
CA ALA A 212 13.94 -17.43 2.46
C ALA A 212 13.60 -17.54 3.95
N TRP A 213 12.37 -17.23 4.24
CA TRP A 213 11.71 -17.43 5.53
C TRP A 213 12.08 -18.76 6.20
N ASN A 214 12.11 -19.86 5.46
CA ASN A 214 12.49 -21.20 5.96
C ASN A 214 13.94 -21.59 5.66
N GLY A 215 14.77 -20.68 5.16
CA GLY A 215 16.16 -20.98 4.81
C GLY A 215 16.34 -21.87 3.56
N ILE A 216 15.27 -22.11 2.79
CA ILE A 216 15.30 -23.00 1.63
C ILE A 216 15.87 -22.30 0.39
N GLN A 217 15.43 -21.07 0.14
CA GLN A 217 15.84 -20.28 -1.03
C GLN A 217 16.65 -19.06 -0.62
N ALA A 218 17.87 -18.95 -1.13
CA ALA A 218 18.78 -17.86 -0.78
C ALA A 218 18.32 -16.51 -1.39
N GLN A 219 18.54 -15.43 -0.65
CA GLN A 219 18.40 -14.05 -1.11
C GLN A 219 16.97 -13.57 -1.45
N THR A 220 15.94 -14.30 -1.06
CA THR A 220 14.55 -13.96 -1.34
C THR A 220 13.98 -12.88 -0.42
N HIS A 221 14.55 -12.71 0.77
CA HIS A 221 14.00 -11.84 1.82
C HIS A 221 15.00 -10.80 2.33
N TRP A 222 14.47 -9.71 2.84
CA TRP A 222 15.11 -8.85 3.82
C TRP A 222 14.87 -9.42 5.20
N ARG A 223 15.94 -9.56 5.99
CA ARG A 223 15.87 -9.88 7.41
C ARG A 223 16.00 -8.59 8.19
N VAL A 224 15.00 -8.25 8.97
CA VAL A 224 14.93 -7.01 9.75
C VAL A 224 14.85 -7.28 11.24
N THR A 225 15.31 -6.32 12.04
CA THR A 225 15.02 -6.21 13.47
C THR A 225 14.48 -4.81 13.74
N TRP A 226 13.80 -4.63 14.87
CA TRP A 226 13.08 -3.41 15.17
C TRP A 226 13.83 -2.51 16.13
N ALA A 227 13.69 -1.20 15.96
CA ALA A 227 14.28 -0.19 16.84
C ALA A 227 13.38 0.10 18.03
N GLY A 228 13.98 0.28 19.20
CA GLY A 228 13.31 0.97 20.30
C GLY A 228 13.14 2.45 19.95
N THR A 229 11.93 2.98 20.12
CA THR A 229 11.59 4.37 19.83
C THR A 229 10.98 5.04 21.05
N THR A 230 10.57 6.31 20.92
CA THR A 230 9.99 7.06 22.03
C THR A 230 8.70 6.45 22.56
N ASN A 231 7.86 5.91 21.66
CA ASN A 231 6.52 5.44 22.00
C ASN A 231 6.40 3.91 22.05
N GLY A 232 7.47 3.18 21.87
CA GLY A 232 7.50 1.73 21.87
C GLY A 232 8.62 1.20 21.00
N TRP A 233 8.57 -0.07 20.65
CA TRP A 233 9.54 -0.60 19.68
C TRP A 233 8.90 -1.17 18.42
N GLY A 234 7.59 -1.30 18.39
CA GLY A 234 6.84 -1.75 17.21
C GLY A 234 7.44 -3.01 16.60
N VAL A 235 6.73 -4.11 16.70
CA VAL A 235 7.13 -5.39 16.13
C VAL A 235 6.13 -5.77 15.05
N THR A 236 6.10 -7.03 14.60
CA THR A 236 4.99 -7.55 13.80
C THR A 236 4.26 -8.65 14.55
N GLU A 237 2.96 -8.75 14.33
CA GLU A 237 2.10 -9.76 14.93
C GLU A 237 1.24 -10.42 13.84
N GLY A 238 0.45 -11.44 14.18
CA GLY A 238 -0.58 -11.96 13.27
C GLY A 238 -1.44 -10.81 12.72
N GLY A 239 -1.76 -10.80 11.43
CA GLY A 239 -2.45 -9.67 10.79
C GLY A 239 -1.53 -8.61 10.19
N SER A 240 -0.26 -8.52 10.61
CA SER A 240 0.76 -7.70 9.94
C SER A 240 1.19 -8.28 8.59
N SER A 241 0.92 -9.55 8.34
CA SER A 241 1.20 -10.29 7.10
C SER A 241 0.89 -9.46 5.85
N GLY A 242 1.83 -9.40 4.92
CA GLY A 242 1.69 -8.65 3.67
C GLY A 242 1.88 -7.12 3.80
N SER A 243 2.10 -6.58 5.01
CA SER A 243 2.50 -5.19 5.15
C SER A 243 3.82 -4.91 4.45
N SER A 244 3.93 -3.73 3.86
CA SER A 244 5.16 -3.36 3.15
C SER A 244 6.14 -2.66 4.05
N ILE A 245 7.44 -2.99 3.89
CA ILE A 245 8.52 -2.09 4.30
C ILE A 245 8.86 -1.15 3.16
N TYR A 246 9.16 0.10 3.52
CA TYR A 246 9.56 1.13 2.57
C TYR A 246 10.83 1.85 3.03
N ASN A 247 11.64 2.28 2.08
CA ASN A 247 12.89 2.98 2.31
C ASN A 247 12.67 4.44 2.77
N SER A 248 13.75 5.17 3.03
CA SER A 248 13.70 6.56 3.47
C SER A 248 13.06 7.52 2.45
N SER A 249 12.94 7.13 1.19
CA SER A 249 12.22 7.86 0.14
C SER A 249 10.74 7.49 0.06
N GLY A 250 10.25 6.61 0.94
CA GLY A 250 8.85 6.16 0.97
C GLY A 250 8.51 5.12 -0.09
N LEU A 251 9.49 4.48 -0.71
CA LEU A 251 9.31 3.48 -1.76
C LEU A 251 9.29 2.08 -1.16
N ILE A 252 8.29 1.27 -1.55
CA ILE A 252 8.20 -0.13 -1.12
C ILE A 252 9.41 -0.92 -1.63
N VAL A 253 10.02 -1.70 -0.73
CA VAL A 253 11.16 -2.59 -1.03
C VAL A 253 10.91 -4.05 -0.65
N GLY A 254 9.77 -4.36 -0.02
CA GLY A 254 9.40 -5.72 0.34
C GLY A 254 8.09 -5.81 1.11
N THR A 255 7.56 -7.05 1.24
CA THR A 255 6.32 -7.40 1.95
C THR A 255 6.55 -8.45 3.02
N LEU A 256 5.85 -8.34 4.16
CA LEU A 256 6.02 -9.23 5.30
C LEU A 256 5.52 -10.65 5.03
N THR A 257 6.42 -11.61 5.14
CA THR A 257 6.09 -13.03 5.21
C THR A 257 5.81 -13.44 6.66
N GLY A 258 6.67 -13.08 7.57
CA GLY A 258 6.53 -13.40 9.00
C GLY A 258 7.81 -13.21 9.76
N GLY A 259 7.83 -13.67 11.03
CA GLY A 259 9.02 -13.53 11.86
C GLY A 259 8.87 -14.05 13.26
N GLY A 260 9.86 -13.74 14.06
CA GLY A 260 9.96 -14.11 15.46
C GLY A 260 9.88 -12.93 16.40
N SER A 261 9.64 -11.71 15.92
CA SER A 261 9.51 -10.55 16.79
C SER A 261 8.25 -10.64 17.65
N TYR A 262 8.30 -10.07 18.84
CA TYR A 262 7.17 -10.09 19.79
C TYR A 262 7.28 -8.95 20.79
N CYS A 263 6.13 -8.50 21.30
CA CYS A 263 6.05 -7.65 22.47
C CYS A 263 6.26 -8.48 23.73
N ASN A 264 7.12 -8.03 24.62
CA ASN A 264 7.25 -8.62 25.94
C ASN A 264 7.84 -7.61 26.94
N SER A 265 7.08 -7.31 27.98
CA SER A 265 7.51 -6.46 29.08
C SER A 265 8.55 -7.15 29.99
N VAL A 266 8.64 -8.48 29.96
CA VAL A 266 9.50 -9.28 30.83
C VAL A 266 10.84 -9.63 30.15
N GLN A 267 10.87 -9.66 28.83
CA GLN A 267 12.07 -9.93 28.02
C GLN A 267 12.25 -8.83 26.98
N PRO A 268 13.12 -7.83 27.24
CA PRO A 268 13.23 -6.64 26.38
C PRO A 268 13.87 -6.88 25.00
N ASN A 269 14.01 -8.13 24.56
CA ASN A 269 14.72 -8.49 23.33
C ASN A 269 13.79 -8.98 22.21
N GLY A 270 12.47 -8.92 22.38
CA GLY A 270 11.53 -9.37 21.34
C GLY A 270 11.67 -8.62 20.03
N GLN A 271 11.98 -7.32 20.09
CA GLN A 271 12.25 -6.49 18.90
C GLN A 271 13.54 -6.86 18.17
N LEU A 272 14.46 -7.59 18.80
CA LEU A 272 15.70 -8.06 18.17
C LEU A 272 15.54 -9.42 17.49
N GLN A 273 14.42 -10.10 17.71
CA GLN A 273 14.09 -11.29 16.94
C GLN A 273 13.75 -10.86 15.51
N PRO A 274 14.26 -11.61 14.52
CA PRO A 274 14.12 -11.16 13.14
C PRO A 274 12.73 -11.38 12.57
N ASP A 275 12.28 -10.44 11.74
CA ASP A 275 11.20 -10.63 10.80
C ASP A 275 11.73 -10.62 9.37
N TYR A 276 10.97 -11.22 8.46
CA TYR A 276 11.38 -11.49 7.10
C TYR A 276 10.39 -10.89 6.12
N TYR A 277 10.89 -10.06 5.23
CA TYR A 277 10.12 -9.39 4.19
C TYR A 277 10.61 -9.89 2.82
N GLY A 278 9.70 -10.51 2.06
CA GLY A 278 10.00 -10.84 0.68
C GLY A 278 10.44 -9.60 -0.09
N LYS A 279 11.58 -9.70 -0.78
CA LYS A 279 12.13 -8.57 -1.53
C LYS A 279 11.27 -8.21 -2.73
N LEU A 280 10.98 -6.93 -2.93
CA LEU A 280 10.31 -6.48 -4.13
C LEU A 280 11.10 -6.83 -5.40
N SER A 281 12.43 -6.77 -5.34
CA SER A 281 13.30 -7.20 -6.42
C SER A 281 13.16 -8.69 -6.78
N TYR A 282 12.74 -9.52 -5.83
CA TYR A 282 12.46 -10.93 -6.07
C TYR A 282 11.02 -11.15 -6.57
N HIS A 283 10.04 -10.39 -6.04
CA HIS A 283 8.67 -10.37 -6.57
C HIS A 283 8.63 -10.00 -8.05
N TRP A 284 9.58 -9.17 -8.49
CA TRP A 284 9.62 -8.57 -9.81
C TRP A 284 9.57 -9.60 -10.93
N GLU A 285 10.48 -10.61 -10.89
CA GLU A 285 10.60 -11.61 -11.95
C GLU A 285 11.38 -12.87 -11.53
N SER A 286 11.54 -13.13 -10.23
CA SER A 286 12.45 -14.19 -9.76
C SER A 286 11.76 -15.36 -9.07
N ASN A 287 10.44 -15.34 -8.91
CA ASN A 287 9.68 -16.46 -8.36
C ASN A 287 9.54 -17.58 -9.40
N GLY A 288 9.40 -18.82 -8.91
CA GLY A 288 9.35 -20.02 -9.76
C GLY A 288 8.00 -20.29 -10.44
N GLY A 289 7.05 -19.36 -10.38
CA GLY A 289 5.74 -19.44 -11.01
C GLY A 289 5.77 -19.17 -12.52
N PRO A 290 4.60 -19.13 -13.19
CA PRO A 290 4.49 -18.67 -14.56
C PRO A 290 4.97 -17.21 -14.67
N ALA A 291 5.74 -16.89 -15.71
CA ALA A 291 6.21 -15.52 -15.93
C ALA A 291 5.07 -14.50 -16.11
N SER A 292 3.84 -14.95 -16.41
CA SER A 292 2.65 -14.10 -16.44
C SER A 292 2.28 -13.52 -15.09
N ASP A 293 2.69 -14.16 -14.01
CA ASP A 293 2.33 -13.82 -12.64
C ASP A 293 3.38 -12.92 -11.97
N ASP A 294 4.50 -12.67 -12.66
CA ASP A 294 5.55 -11.77 -12.21
C ASP A 294 5.01 -10.35 -11.97
N LEU A 295 5.41 -9.75 -10.86
CA LEU A 295 4.95 -8.42 -10.45
C LEU A 295 5.22 -7.35 -11.52
N LYS A 296 6.33 -7.46 -12.26
CA LYS A 296 6.72 -6.52 -13.33
C LYS A 296 5.64 -6.33 -14.39
N ASN A 297 4.88 -7.37 -14.73
CA ASN A 297 3.87 -7.30 -15.80
C ASN A 297 2.71 -6.36 -15.46
N PHE A 298 2.50 -6.12 -14.18
CA PHE A 298 1.43 -5.27 -13.67
C PHE A 298 1.94 -3.87 -13.30
N LEU A 299 3.16 -3.78 -12.74
CA LEU A 299 3.72 -2.50 -12.32
C LEU A 299 4.49 -1.78 -13.43
N ASP A 300 5.00 -2.50 -14.42
CA ASP A 300 5.62 -1.95 -15.65
C ASP A 300 4.96 -2.56 -16.91
N PRO A 301 3.65 -2.33 -17.15
CA PRO A 301 2.92 -2.97 -18.24
C PRO A 301 3.45 -2.61 -19.63
N ASN A 302 4.15 -1.50 -19.75
CA ASN A 302 4.77 -1.04 -21.00
C ASN A 302 6.19 -1.59 -21.18
N ASN A 303 6.68 -2.41 -20.25
CA ASN A 303 8.01 -3.02 -20.27
C ASN A 303 9.14 -2.00 -20.51
N THR A 304 9.09 -0.90 -19.74
CA THR A 304 10.09 0.19 -19.84
C THR A 304 11.44 -0.24 -19.28
N GLY A 305 11.48 -1.29 -18.45
CA GLY A 305 12.67 -1.79 -17.77
C GLY A 305 13.08 -0.96 -16.55
N LEU A 306 12.32 0.07 -16.20
CA LEU A 306 12.57 0.89 -15.03
C LEU A 306 12.20 0.12 -13.76
N LYS A 307 13.07 0.17 -12.77
CA LYS A 307 12.92 -0.57 -11.50
C LYS A 307 12.61 0.32 -10.30
N VAL A 308 12.30 1.59 -10.55
CA VAL A 308 11.93 2.56 -9.51
C VAL A 308 10.76 3.40 -9.99
N MET A 309 9.83 3.67 -9.11
CA MET A 309 8.71 4.58 -9.36
C MET A 309 8.32 5.32 -8.08
N THR A 310 8.02 6.60 -8.19
CA THR A 310 7.50 7.39 -7.07
C THR A 310 6.02 7.12 -6.81
N GLY A 311 5.59 7.33 -5.57
CA GLY A 311 4.17 7.26 -5.23
C GLY A 311 3.44 8.57 -5.53
N SER A 312 2.11 8.50 -5.57
CA SER A 312 1.27 9.66 -5.88
C SER A 312 -0.12 9.56 -5.26
N TYR A 313 -0.75 10.71 -5.01
CA TYR A 313 -2.18 10.84 -4.77
C TYR A 313 -2.89 11.00 -6.12
N GLY A 314 -3.81 10.10 -6.47
CA GLY A 314 -4.59 10.17 -7.71
C GLY A 314 -3.75 10.17 -8.99
N PRO A 315 -2.91 9.14 -9.23
CA PRO A 315 -1.96 9.12 -10.35
C PRO A 315 -2.62 9.30 -11.73
N CYS A 316 -3.87 8.90 -11.91
CA CYS A 316 -4.58 9.02 -13.19
C CYS A 316 -5.13 10.42 -13.47
N GLY A 317 -5.05 11.34 -12.53
CA GLY A 317 -5.46 12.75 -12.73
C GLY A 317 -4.36 13.64 -13.29
N THR A 318 -3.15 13.14 -13.29
CA THR A 318 -2.03 13.86 -13.88
C THR A 318 -1.91 13.47 -15.35
N LEU A 319 -2.40 14.34 -16.25
CA LEU A 319 -1.76 14.47 -17.56
C LEU A 319 -0.34 15.02 -17.25
N GLY A 320 0.40 14.30 -16.43
CA GLY A 320 1.75 14.63 -16.07
C GLY A 320 2.67 14.11 -17.15
N MET A 321 3.52 14.96 -17.61
CA MET A 321 4.76 14.51 -18.21
C MET A 321 5.35 13.46 -17.27
N ASP A 322 5.57 12.24 -17.76
CA ASP A 322 6.42 11.28 -17.08
C ASP A 322 7.64 12.05 -16.56
N ASP A 323 8.00 11.87 -15.29
CA ASP A 323 9.35 12.19 -14.84
C ASP A 323 10.30 11.29 -15.65
N ALA A 324 10.55 11.70 -16.88
CA ALA A 324 11.60 11.11 -17.69
C ALA A 324 12.89 11.43 -16.94
N ASP A 325 13.39 10.41 -16.29
CA ASP A 325 14.73 10.31 -15.70
C ASP A 325 15.41 11.65 -15.39
N GLY A 326 15.14 12.19 -14.19
CA GLY A 326 15.95 13.27 -13.63
C GLY A 326 15.66 14.69 -14.14
N PHE A 327 14.57 14.93 -14.85
CA PHE A 327 14.16 16.29 -15.17
C PHE A 327 13.44 16.92 -13.99
N GLU A 328 14.05 17.95 -13.40
CA GLU A 328 13.33 18.83 -12.49
C GLU A 328 12.14 19.47 -13.23
N ALA A 329 10.97 19.48 -12.57
CA ALA A 329 9.80 20.17 -13.13
C ALA A 329 10.09 21.67 -13.32
N PRO A 330 9.56 22.31 -14.39
CA PRO A 330 9.67 23.76 -14.52
C PRO A 330 9.12 24.48 -13.29
N GLY A 331 9.91 25.37 -12.72
CA GLY A 331 9.46 26.23 -11.63
C GLY A 331 8.48 27.27 -12.13
N VAL A 332 7.32 27.41 -11.48
CA VAL A 332 6.31 28.43 -11.80
C VAL A 332 6.06 29.29 -10.57
N SER A 333 6.35 30.59 -10.66
CA SER A 333 6.13 31.51 -9.56
C SER A 333 5.74 32.94 -10.04
N PRO A 334 4.88 33.68 -9.28
CA PRO A 334 4.10 33.18 -8.15
C PRO A 334 2.99 32.20 -8.58
N ASN A 335 2.58 31.33 -7.67
CA ASN A 335 1.43 30.47 -7.89
C ASN A 335 0.58 30.45 -6.60
N PRO A 336 -0.65 31.03 -6.60
CA PRO A 336 -1.35 31.60 -7.76
C PRO A 336 -0.70 32.90 -8.26
N ALA A 337 -0.87 33.19 -9.56
CA ALA A 337 -0.35 34.36 -10.20
C ALA A 337 -1.43 35.46 -10.32
N ASP A 338 -1.01 36.73 -10.21
CA ASP A 338 -1.85 37.90 -10.50
C ASP A 338 -1.17 38.74 -11.60
N GLY A 339 -1.48 38.37 -12.83
CA GLY A 339 -1.06 39.10 -14.03
C GLY A 339 0.26 38.61 -14.67
N GLN A 340 1.24 38.16 -13.91
CA GLN A 340 2.52 37.66 -14.43
C GLN A 340 2.97 36.38 -13.72
N VAL A 341 3.58 35.50 -14.49
CA VAL A 341 4.20 34.27 -13.98
C VAL A 341 5.61 34.12 -14.54
N ASN A 342 6.56 33.76 -13.68
CA ASN A 342 7.90 33.41 -14.10
C ASN A 342 7.98 31.85 -14.22
N ILE A 343 8.47 31.40 -15.37
CA ILE A 343 8.71 29.98 -15.61
C ILE A 343 10.22 29.77 -15.65
N THR A 344 10.71 28.97 -14.71
CA THR A 344 12.13 28.58 -14.67
C THR A 344 12.26 27.20 -15.28
N LEU A 345 13.02 27.10 -16.36
CA LEU A 345 13.28 25.82 -17.03
C LEU A 345 14.50 25.15 -16.39
N PRO A 346 14.40 23.87 -16.01
CA PRO A 346 15.55 23.10 -15.56
C PRO A 346 16.56 22.88 -16.69
N GLU A 347 17.78 22.48 -16.36
CA GLU A 347 18.89 22.38 -17.31
C GLU A 347 18.60 21.49 -18.50
N GLY A 348 17.86 20.39 -18.29
CA GLY A 348 17.48 19.45 -19.35
C GLY A 348 16.39 19.98 -20.31
N LEU A 349 15.74 21.10 -20.02
CA LEU A 349 14.72 21.73 -20.88
C LEU A 349 15.18 23.08 -21.48
N LYS A 350 16.46 23.43 -21.36
CA LYS A 350 17.00 24.70 -21.90
C LYS A 350 16.88 24.80 -23.43
N ASP A 351 16.79 23.68 -24.13
CA ASP A 351 16.60 23.61 -25.58
C ASP A 351 15.11 23.57 -26.00
N ALA A 352 14.18 23.69 -25.04
CA ALA A 352 12.77 23.77 -25.37
C ALA A 352 12.51 25.00 -26.28
N SER A 353 11.78 24.78 -27.34
CA SER A 353 11.51 25.83 -28.35
C SER A 353 10.16 26.52 -28.14
N ARG A 354 9.30 25.98 -27.30
CA ARG A 354 7.92 26.45 -27.11
C ARG A 354 7.40 26.11 -25.71
N ILE A 355 6.58 27.01 -25.17
CA ILE A 355 5.74 26.80 -23.99
C ILE A 355 4.28 26.94 -24.40
N ASP A 356 3.46 25.96 -24.07
CA ASP A 356 2.01 25.98 -24.23
C ASP A 356 1.34 26.00 -22.85
N VAL A 357 0.42 26.93 -22.63
CA VAL A 357 -0.41 27.04 -21.46
C VAL A 357 -1.80 26.52 -21.80
N LEU A 358 -2.25 25.51 -21.05
CA LEU A 358 -3.56 24.90 -21.25
C LEU A 358 -4.47 25.23 -20.07
N ASP A 359 -5.79 25.34 -20.31
CA ASP A 359 -6.77 25.37 -19.22
C ASP A 359 -7.03 23.97 -18.64
N LEU A 360 -7.80 23.88 -17.56
CA LEU A 360 -8.10 22.61 -16.89
C LEU A 360 -8.87 21.61 -17.75
N SER A 361 -9.39 22.04 -18.92
CA SER A 361 -10.02 21.15 -19.88
C SER A 361 -9.05 20.67 -20.99
N GLY A 362 -7.77 21.09 -20.93
CA GLY A 362 -6.76 20.78 -21.92
C GLY A 362 -6.79 21.66 -23.16
N ARG A 363 -7.59 22.75 -23.16
CA ARG A 363 -7.66 23.70 -24.28
C ARG A 363 -6.48 24.66 -24.22
N LEU A 364 -5.80 24.85 -25.34
CA LEU A 364 -4.71 25.81 -25.49
C LEU A 364 -5.20 27.25 -25.22
N VAL A 365 -4.60 27.90 -24.22
CA VAL A 365 -4.87 29.29 -23.85
C VAL A 365 -3.81 30.22 -24.43
N VAL A 366 -2.53 29.84 -24.28
CA VAL A 366 -1.39 30.60 -24.79
C VAL A 366 -0.34 29.65 -25.33
N SER A 367 0.27 29.99 -26.46
CA SER A 367 1.43 29.30 -26.99
C SER A 367 2.54 30.32 -27.29
N MET A 368 3.73 30.07 -26.77
CA MET A 368 4.88 30.97 -26.95
C MET A 368 6.10 30.20 -27.39
N ARG A 369 6.88 30.81 -28.29
CA ARG A 369 8.22 30.34 -28.61
C ARG A 369 9.22 30.88 -27.60
N ILE A 370 10.09 30.00 -27.12
CA ILE A 370 11.20 30.39 -26.27
C ILE A 370 12.30 30.93 -27.18
N GLY A 371 12.61 32.21 -27.04
CA GLY A 371 13.77 32.81 -27.69
C GLY A 371 14.99 32.76 -26.76
N THR A 372 16.18 33.02 -27.30
CA THR A 372 17.43 33.07 -26.54
C THR A 372 17.52 34.24 -25.55
N ASP A 373 16.52 35.15 -25.54
CA ASP A 373 16.39 36.25 -24.59
C ASP A 373 15.26 36.01 -23.60
N ASN A 374 15.52 36.35 -22.33
CA ASN A 374 14.61 36.20 -21.17
C ASN A 374 13.17 36.58 -21.49
N THR A 375 12.27 35.62 -21.54
CA THR A 375 10.85 35.84 -21.81
C THR A 375 10.08 36.03 -20.48
N LYS A 376 9.45 37.19 -20.31
CA LYS A 376 8.42 37.41 -19.28
C LYS A 376 7.04 37.16 -19.93
N LEU A 377 6.21 36.38 -19.24
CA LEU A 377 4.77 36.23 -19.52
C LEU A 377 3.96 37.16 -18.65
#